data_bee79140d7f007ea262ed87ceeefed44
#
_entry.id   bee79140d7f007ea262ed87ceeefed44
#
_cell.length_a   1.000
_cell.length_b   1.000
_cell.length_c   1.000
_cell.angle_alpha   90.00
_cell.angle_beta   90.00
_cell.angle_gamma   90.00
#
_symmetry.space_group_name_H-M   'P 1'
#
loop_
_entity.id
_entity.type
_entity.pdbx_description
1 polymer ?
#
loop_
_entity_poly.entity_id
_entity_poly.type
_entity_poly.pdbx_seq_one_letter_code
_entity_poly.pdbx_strand_id
1 'polypeptide(L)'
;IISKIDRKYPIILSAKMTDELDKMKIKLTEERRQNAEKALRNLNNESQHEILYEFADTSLLPDDFDKRSPDNMILSVALKYKEQNPIMLTLDNGLQLKSKLLGITTISLKKFLKNNLR
;
A
#
# COMPACT_ATOMS: atom_id res chain seq x y z
N ILE A 1 5.90 -2.42 11.17
CA ILE A 1 6.41 -1.97 9.85
C ILE A 1 6.53 -0.45 9.81
N ILE A 2 5.51 0.24 10.24
CA ILE A 2 5.51 1.71 10.22
C ILE A 2 6.69 2.26 11.03
N SER A 3 7.01 1.63 12.15
CA SER A 3 8.13 2.06 12.99
C SER A 3 9.49 1.95 12.30
N LYS A 4 9.58 1.19 11.20
CA LYS A 4 10.81 1.03 10.43
C LYS A 4 10.98 2.08 9.34
N ILE A 5 9.96 2.88 9.09
CA ILE A 5 9.98 3.94 8.09
C ILE A 5 10.41 5.25 8.76
N ASP A 6 11.37 5.94 8.16
CA ASP A 6 11.84 7.22 8.67
C ASP A 6 10.67 8.21 8.74
N ARG A 7 10.54 8.93 9.86
CA ARG A 7 9.45 9.87 10.10
C ARG A 7 9.36 11.01 9.10
N LYS A 8 10.44 11.31 8.41
CA LYS A 8 10.45 12.37 7.39
C LYS A 8 9.63 12.00 6.15
N TYR A 9 9.34 10.71 5.95
CA TYR A 9 8.57 10.26 4.81
C TYR A 9 7.10 10.16 5.19
N PRO A 10 6.20 10.86 4.49
CA PRO A 10 4.77 10.66 4.72
C PRO A 10 4.34 9.28 4.23
N ILE A 11 3.33 8.75 4.88
CA ILE A 11 2.73 7.47 4.50
C ILE A 11 1.45 7.78 3.73
N ILE A 12 1.33 7.21 2.53
CA ILE A 12 0.15 7.38 1.71
C ILE A 12 -0.73 6.15 1.87
N LEU A 13 -1.95 6.34 2.33
CA LEU A 13 -2.94 5.29 2.47
C LEU A 13 -3.97 5.39 1.38
N SER A 14 -4.08 4.31 0.59
CA SER A 14 -5.13 4.18 -0.40
C SER A 14 -6.44 3.82 0.28
N ALA A 15 -7.51 4.51 -0.07
CA ALA A 15 -8.86 4.16 0.41
C ALA A 15 -9.21 2.71 0.03
N LYS A 16 -8.78 2.27 -1.15
CA LYS A 16 -9.04 0.90 -1.61
C LYS A 16 -8.32 -0.13 -0.75
N MET A 17 -7.09 0.14 -0.34
CA MET A 17 -6.34 -0.75 0.55
C MET A 17 -7.06 -0.88 1.90
N THR A 18 -7.54 0.22 2.45
CA THR A 18 -8.29 0.21 3.71
C THR A 18 -9.56 -0.63 3.58
N ASP A 19 -10.27 -0.48 2.46
CA ASP A 19 -11.46 -1.26 2.18
C ASP A 19 -11.16 -2.77 2.09
N GLU A 20 -10.05 -3.12 1.44
CA GLU A 20 -9.64 -4.53 1.34
C GLU A 20 -9.29 -5.11 2.71
N LEU A 21 -8.58 -4.36 3.56
CA LEU A 21 -8.27 -4.79 4.92
C LEU A 21 -9.56 -5.02 5.74
N ASP A 22 -10.53 -4.14 5.58
CA ASP A 22 -11.80 -4.28 6.29
C ASP A 22 -12.57 -5.53 5.84
N LYS A 23 -12.56 -5.83 4.55
CA LYS A 23 -13.19 -7.05 4.02
C LYS A 23 -12.51 -8.32 4.53
N MET A 24 -11.23 -8.27 4.79
CA MET A 24 -10.48 -9.41 5.31
C MET A 24 -10.98 -9.86 6.69
N LYS A 25 -11.58 -8.98 7.45
CA LYS A 25 -12.16 -9.31 8.76
C LYS A 25 -13.32 -10.30 8.65
N ILE A 26 -13.99 -10.33 7.51
CA ILE A 26 -15.19 -11.14 7.32
C ILE A 26 -14.89 -12.51 6.68
N LYS A 27 -13.86 -12.55 5.80
CA LYS A 27 -13.64 -13.72 4.92
C LYS A 27 -12.50 -14.63 5.33
N LEU A 28 -11.71 -14.27 6.33
CA LEU A 28 -10.49 -14.99 6.68
C LEU A 28 -10.59 -15.74 7.99
N THR A 29 -9.61 -16.62 8.23
CA THR A 29 -9.47 -17.31 9.51
C THR A 29 -9.34 -16.30 10.65
N GLU A 30 -9.62 -16.76 11.87
CA GLU A 30 -9.57 -15.90 13.06
C GLU A 30 -8.21 -15.20 13.19
N GLU A 31 -7.11 -15.95 12.96
CA GLU A 31 -5.77 -15.38 13.04
C GLU A 31 -5.56 -14.24 12.05
N ARG A 32 -5.95 -14.44 10.80
CA ARG A 32 -5.79 -13.42 9.75
C ARG A 32 -6.69 -12.22 9.98
N ARG A 33 -7.89 -12.46 10.50
CA ARG A 33 -8.81 -11.39 10.87
C ARG A 33 -8.21 -10.51 11.96
N GLN A 34 -7.61 -11.13 12.98
CA GLN A 34 -6.95 -10.39 14.06
C GLN A 34 -5.77 -9.58 13.54
N ASN A 35 -5.01 -10.12 12.60
CA ASN A 35 -3.88 -9.42 11.98
C ASN A 35 -4.36 -8.20 11.19
N ALA A 36 -5.46 -8.34 10.45
CA ALA A 36 -6.03 -7.22 9.70
C ALA A 36 -6.53 -6.11 10.65
N GLU A 37 -7.20 -6.49 11.73
CA GLU A 37 -7.66 -5.54 12.74
C GLU A 37 -6.50 -4.82 13.41
N LYS A 38 -5.42 -5.55 13.72
CA LYS A 38 -4.23 -4.96 14.31
C LYS A 38 -3.60 -3.95 13.36
N ALA A 39 -3.52 -4.27 12.07
CA ALA A 39 -2.98 -3.36 11.07
C ALA A 39 -3.80 -2.08 10.99
N LEU A 40 -5.13 -2.19 10.93
CA LEU A 40 -6.01 -1.03 10.90
C LEU A 40 -5.86 -0.18 12.16
N ARG A 41 -5.78 -0.82 13.33
CA ARG A 41 -5.61 -0.12 14.60
C ARG A 41 -4.28 0.62 14.65
N ASN A 42 -3.19 -0.02 14.20
CA ASN A 42 -1.88 0.61 14.19
C ASN A 42 -1.85 1.83 13.26
N LEU A 43 -2.51 1.74 12.11
CA LEU A 43 -2.61 2.88 11.19
C LEU A 43 -3.45 4.00 11.78
N ASN A 44 -4.55 3.66 12.43
CA ASN A 44 -5.43 4.65 13.04
C ASN A 44 -4.78 5.39 14.20
N ASN A 45 -3.86 4.72 14.91
CA ASN A 45 -3.17 5.29 16.06
C ASN A 45 -1.81 5.89 15.73
N GLU A 46 -1.42 5.89 14.45
CA GLU A 46 -0.12 6.42 14.04
C GLU A 46 -0.03 7.92 14.31
N SER A 47 0.98 8.32 15.07
CA SER A 47 1.18 9.72 15.43
C SER A 47 2.57 10.24 15.05
N GLN A 48 3.49 9.38 14.59
CA GLN A 48 4.86 9.72 14.28
C GLN A 48 5.06 10.15 12.83
N HIS A 49 4.19 9.70 11.93
CA HIS A 49 4.25 9.99 10.50
C HIS A 49 3.06 10.82 10.07
N GLU A 50 3.29 11.69 9.10
CA GLU A 50 2.18 12.31 8.37
C GLU A 50 1.51 11.23 7.53
N ILE A 51 0.20 11.11 7.64
CA ILE A 51 -0.57 10.16 6.84
C ILE A 51 -1.46 10.92 5.88
N LEU A 52 -1.30 10.62 4.59
CA LEU A 52 -2.08 11.20 3.51
C LEU A 52 -3.08 10.14 3.03
N TYR A 53 -4.35 10.48 3.03
CA TYR A 53 -5.41 9.56 2.59
C TYR A 53 -5.79 9.90 1.16
N GLU A 54 -5.77 8.90 0.28
CA GLU A 54 -5.99 9.12 -1.13
C GLU A 54 -7.00 8.17 -1.73
N PHE A 55 -7.81 8.70 -2.64
CA PHE A 55 -8.74 7.92 -3.45
C PHE A 55 -8.09 7.56 -4.78
N ALA A 56 -8.55 6.45 -5.35
CA ALA A 56 -8.08 6.03 -6.66
C ALA A 56 -8.49 7.02 -7.74
N ASP A 57 -7.62 7.17 -8.73
CA ASP A 57 -7.95 7.86 -9.97
C ASP A 57 -7.52 6.95 -11.13
N THR A 58 -8.42 6.07 -11.52
CA THR A 58 -8.12 5.05 -12.51
C THR A 58 -7.91 5.62 -13.92
N SER A 59 -8.24 6.89 -14.15
CA SER A 59 -7.93 7.55 -15.42
C SER A 59 -6.42 7.69 -15.66
N LEU A 60 -5.62 7.59 -14.60
CA LEU A 60 -4.15 7.65 -14.70
C LEU A 60 -3.54 6.34 -15.17
N LEU A 61 -4.28 5.24 -15.11
CA LEU A 61 -3.78 3.94 -15.53
C LEU A 61 -3.73 3.83 -17.06
N PRO A 62 -2.74 3.10 -17.61
CA PRO A 62 -2.75 2.79 -19.05
C PRO A 62 -4.02 2.05 -19.45
N ASP A 63 -4.42 2.18 -20.72
CA ASP A 63 -5.65 1.58 -21.22
C ASP A 63 -5.68 0.05 -21.10
N ASP A 64 -4.52 -0.58 -21.10
CA ASP A 64 -4.41 -2.03 -20.99
C ASP A 64 -4.72 -2.56 -19.59
N PHE A 65 -4.76 -1.68 -18.60
CA PHE A 65 -4.98 -2.09 -17.22
C PHE A 65 -6.47 -2.16 -16.90
N ASP A 66 -6.86 -3.23 -16.20
CA ASP A 66 -8.23 -3.36 -15.70
C ASP A 66 -8.46 -2.33 -14.59
N LYS A 67 -9.32 -1.37 -14.86
CA LYS A 67 -9.59 -0.26 -13.94
C LYS A 67 -10.45 -0.65 -12.75
N ARG A 68 -10.99 -1.86 -12.73
CA ARG A 68 -11.81 -2.38 -11.63
C ARG A 68 -11.01 -3.21 -10.64
N SER A 69 -9.79 -3.60 -11.00
CA SER A 69 -8.94 -4.41 -10.13
C SER A 69 -8.53 -3.59 -8.89
N PRO A 70 -8.68 -4.15 -7.68
CA PRO A 70 -8.22 -3.47 -6.46
C PRO A 70 -6.74 -3.08 -6.51
N ASP A 71 -5.89 -3.98 -7.00
CA ASP A 71 -4.45 -3.70 -7.15
C ASP A 71 -4.20 -2.50 -8.04
N ASN A 72 -4.92 -2.44 -9.16
CA ASN A 72 -4.74 -1.34 -10.12
C ASN A 72 -5.29 -0.03 -9.56
N MET A 73 -6.32 -0.08 -8.75
CA MET A 73 -6.81 1.12 -8.05
C MET A 73 -5.75 1.64 -7.08
N ILE A 74 -5.07 0.76 -6.37
CA ILE A 74 -3.95 1.15 -5.48
C ILE A 74 -2.81 1.74 -6.30
N LEU A 75 -2.47 1.14 -7.45
CA LEU A 75 -1.45 1.66 -8.35
C LEU A 75 -1.77 3.08 -8.82
N SER A 76 -3.04 3.38 -9.07
CA SER A 76 -3.43 4.72 -9.53
C SER A 76 -3.12 5.78 -8.47
N VAL A 77 -3.17 5.42 -7.20
CA VAL A 77 -2.76 6.34 -6.12
C VAL A 77 -1.27 6.65 -6.21
N ALA A 78 -0.44 5.63 -6.44
CA ALA A 78 0.99 5.85 -6.62
C ALA A 78 1.27 6.74 -7.84
N LEU A 79 0.50 6.60 -8.90
CA LEU A 79 0.65 7.44 -10.09
C LEU A 79 0.35 8.90 -9.83
N LYS A 80 -0.54 9.23 -8.89
CA LYS A 80 -0.78 10.61 -8.49
C LYS A 80 0.47 11.28 -7.93
N TYR A 81 1.37 10.49 -7.34
CA TYR A 81 2.57 11.00 -6.69
C TYR A 81 3.84 10.71 -7.49
N LYS A 82 3.71 10.31 -8.74
CA LYS A 82 4.85 9.84 -9.54
C LYS A 82 6.00 10.83 -9.59
N GLU A 83 5.70 12.12 -9.69
CA GLU A 83 6.73 13.16 -9.75
C GLU A 83 7.48 13.34 -8.43
N GLN A 84 6.94 12.80 -7.35
CA GLN A 84 7.54 12.89 -6.02
C GLN A 84 8.30 11.62 -5.66
N ASN A 85 8.56 10.74 -6.63
CA ASN A 85 9.30 9.49 -6.46
C ASN A 85 8.71 8.60 -5.36
N PRO A 86 7.45 8.17 -5.49
CA PRO A 86 6.83 7.33 -4.49
C PRO A 86 7.48 5.95 -4.47
N ILE A 87 7.42 5.30 -3.32
CA ILE A 87 7.92 3.94 -3.16
C ILE A 87 6.74 3.04 -2.84
N MET A 88 6.53 2.02 -3.66
CA MET A 88 5.53 0.98 -3.42
C MET A 88 6.13 -0.09 -2.51
N LEU A 89 5.48 -0.33 -1.38
CA LEU A 89 5.92 -1.33 -0.42
C LEU A 89 4.80 -2.38 -0.29
N THR A 90 5.05 -3.60 -0.75
CA THR A 90 4.02 -4.64 -0.78
C THR A 90 4.61 -6.03 -0.77
N LEU A 91 3.83 -7.02 -0.30
CA LEU A 91 4.15 -8.44 -0.40
C LEU A 91 3.68 -9.05 -1.72
N ASP A 92 2.75 -8.41 -2.40
CA ASP A 92 2.11 -8.95 -3.60
C ASP A 92 3.05 -8.87 -4.81
N ASN A 93 3.43 -10.02 -5.33
CA ASN A 93 4.34 -10.10 -6.48
C ASN A 93 3.75 -9.46 -7.75
N GLY A 94 2.45 -9.63 -7.96
CA GLY A 94 1.77 -9.03 -9.10
C GLY A 94 1.78 -7.51 -9.04
N LEU A 95 1.51 -6.97 -7.87
CA LEU A 95 1.53 -5.52 -7.66
C LEU A 95 2.94 -4.98 -7.80
N GLN A 96 3.96 -5.70 -7.31
CA GLN A 96 5.35 -5.32 -7.48
C GLN A 96 5.71 -5.21 -8.97
N LEU A 97 5.33 -6.22 -9.75
CA LEU A 97 5.64 -6.25 -11.17
C LEU A 97 4.95 -5.12 -11.93
N LYS A 98 3.68 -4.89 -11.64
CA LYS A 98 2.91 -3.80 -12.26
C LYS A 98 3.49 -2.42 -11.92
N SER A 99 3.92 -2.26 -10.67
CA SER A 99 4.55 -1.00 -10.23
C SER A 99 5.83 -0.73 -11.01
N LYS A 100 6.67 -1.75 -11.17
CA LYS A 100 7.91 -1.64 -11.96
C LYS A 100 7.62 -1.30 -13.41
N LEU A 101 6.57 -1.89 -13.99
CA LEU A 101 6.14 -1.61 -15.35
C LEU A 101 5.79 -0.13 -15.53
N LEU A 102 5.20 0.48 -14.52
CA LEU A 102 4.80 1.88 -14.55
C LEU A 102 5.92 2.83 -14.12
N GLY A 103 7.11 2.31 -13.86
CA GLY A 103 8.26 3.14 -13.47
C GLY A 103 8.22 3.61 -12.03
N ILE A 104 7.48 2.92 -11.18
CA ILE A 104 7.39 3.25 -9.75
C ILE A 104 8.40 2.42 -8.99
N THR A 105 9.22 3.08 -8.17
CA THR A 105 10.17 2.39 -7.29
C THR A 105 9.42 1.44 -6.37
N THR A 106 9.87 0.18 -6.35
CA THR A 106 9.15 -0.87 -5.63
C THR A 106 10.12 -1.63 -4.75
N ILE A 107 9.74 -1.81 -3.49
CA ILE A 107 10.50 -2.62 -2.53
C ILE A 107 9.56 -3.68 -2.00
N SER A 108 9.99 -4.95 -2.04
CA SER A 108 9.18 -5.99 -1.43
C SER A 108 9.18 -5.80 0.09
N LEU A 109 8.03 -5.98 0.70
CA LEU A 109 7.91 -5.83 2.15
C LEU A 109 8.83 -6.81 2.87
N LYS A 110 8.97 -8.02 2.35
CA LYS A 110 9.87 -9.02 2.90
C LYS A 110 11.33 -8.54 2.91
N LYS A 111 11.78 -7.97 1.80
CA LYS A 111 13.15 -7.44 1.68
C LYS A 111 13.35 -6.23 2.59
N PHE A 112 12.36 -5.35 2.65
CA PHE A 112 12.40 -4.18 3.53
C PHE A 112 12.57 -4.59 5.00
N LEU A 113 11.77 -5.53 5.47
CA LEU A 113 11.85 -6.02 6.85
C LEU A 113 13.20 -6.68 7.13
N LYS A 114 13.71 -7.48 6.19
CA LYS A 114 15.01 -8.12 6.35
C LYS A 114 16.13 -7.10 6.49
N ASN A 115 16.12 -6.05 5.69
CA ASN A 115 17.16 -5.02 5.72
C ASN A 115 17.09 -4.13 6.95
N ASN A 116 15.92 -3.99 7.55
CA ASN A 116 15.69 -3.08 8.68
C ASN A 116 15.65 -3.77 10.04
N LEU A 117 15.86 -5.08 10.08
CA LEU A 117 15.92 -5.84 11.33
C LEU A 117 17.35 -6.03 11.86
N ARG A 118 18.32 -5.42 11.22
CA ARG A 118 19.74 -5.50 11.63
C ARG A 118 20.07 -4.44 12.65
#